data_17acd51821274cd92818f18406a580c0
#
_entry.id   17acd51821274cd92818f18406a580c0
#
_cell.length_a   1.000
_cell.length_b   1.000
_cell.length_c   1.000
_cell.angle_alpha   90.00
_cell.angle_beta   90.00
_cell.angle_gamma   90.00
#
_symmetry.space_group_name_H-M   'P 1'
#
loop_
_entity.id
_entity.type
_entity.pdbx_description
1 polymer ?
#
loop_
_entity_poly.entity_id
_entity_poly.type
_entity_poly.pdbx_seq_one_letter_code
_entity_poly.pdbx_strand_id
1 'polypeptide(L)'
;KREEIESAYQIALSEGSEVLVEKYIAGTEHRLLVVGGKLVAATRGDSVSIIGDGHSTISELIELQINSDPRRGNTEDHPLNLIRLDSAAKMEITHQGYDSNSVIPSGVEVLIQRNGNHAFDVTDEVHPSTASIASLAARIIGLDIAGIDLVAKDIARPLNEQGGAIVEVNAGPSLLMHIKPAVGTPRPVGQAIVENLFPNNDNGRIPIVGVSGSYGKTAVSYLIAKLLILSGKRTGLASSNGLYLDYRQIDKNDNANWVAANRTLMNPIVETAVFENGFDAILNEGLAYDSCQVGVITNIDTSCHTGRNDIETTKQIFTVLRTQIDVVTPTAAALDDIEKDILLPTGTAILNAKDEMATEIAELCHGEVIFFSSEAKSPVIAQHCTNGT
;
A
#
# COMPACT_ATOMS: atom_id res chain seq x y z
N LYS A 1 -21.22 -30.60 -26.15
CA LYS A 1 -22.24 -31.67 -26.04
C LYS A 1 -22.62 -31.86 -24.58
N ARG A 2 -23.71 -32.58 -24.27
CA ARG A 2 -24.17 -32.74 -22.86
C ARG A 2 -23.12 -33.45 -22.00
N GLU A 3 -22.48 -34.48 -22.53
CA GLU A 3 -21.42 -35.25 -21.86
C GLU A 3 -20.19 -34.39 -21.51
N GLU A 4 -19.84 -33.44 -22.36
CA GLU A 4 -18.77 -32.49 -22.11
C GLU A 4 -19.08 -31.53 -20.96
N ILE A 5 -20.33 -31.07 -20.87
CA ILE A 5 -20.79 -30.21 -19.77
C ILE A 5 -20.79 -30.99 -18.45
N GLU A 6 -21.29 -32.25 -18.46
CA GLU A 6 -21.28 -33.10 -17.27
C GLU A 6 -19.85 -33.37 -16.79
N SER A 7 -18.91 -33.64 -17.70
CA SER A 7 -17.51 -33.86 -17.39
C SER A 7 -16.85 -32.58 -16.79
N ALA A 8 -17.03 -31.43 -17.44
CA ALA A 8 -16.52 -30.13 -16.96
C ALA A 8 -17.11 -29.75 -15.59
N TYR A 9 -18.40 -30.03 -15.37
CA TYR A 9 -19.03 -29.78 -14.08
C TYR A 9 -18.43 -30.64 -12.96
N GLN A 10 -18.15 -31.92 -13.22
CA GLN A 10 -17.52 -32.82 -12.24
C GLN A 10 -16.09 -32.39 -11.91
N ILE A 11 -15.34 -31.94 -12.92
CA ILE A 11 -13.98 -31.39 -12.70
C ILE A 11 -14.06 -30.14 -11.83
N ALA A 12 -14.91 -29.18 -12.15
CA ALA A 12 -15.08 -27.97 -11.36
C ALA A 12 -15.52 -28.26 -9.90
N LEU A 13 -16.42 -29.25 -9.72
CA LEU A 13 -16.87 -29.69 -8.39
C LEU A 13 -15.75 -30.35 -7.57
N SER A 14 -14.76 -30.97 -8.23
CA SER A 14 -13.60 -31.53 -7.52
C SER A 14 -12.60 -30.48 -7.02
N GLU A 15 -12.61 -29.29 -7.61
CA GLU A 15 -11.74 -28.16 -7.22
C GLU A 15 -12.39 -27.24 -6.15
N GLY A 16 -13.73 -27.27 -6.02
CA GLY A 16 -14.47 -26.42 -5.09
C GLY A 16 -15.83 -26.97 -4.69
N SER A 17 -16.47 -26.36 -3.68
CA SER A 17 -17.78 -26.77 -3.17
C SER A 17 -18.96 -26.26 -4.00
N GLU A 18 -18.75 -25.24 -4.82
CA GLU A 18 -19.77 -24.60 -5.65
C GLU A 18 -19.27 -24.45 -7.09
N VAL A 19 -20.18 -24.60 -8.06
CA VAL A 19 -19.85 -24.49 -9.48
C VAL A 19 -20.67 -23.35 -10.10
N LEU A 20 -19.97 -22.36 -10.66
CA LEU A 20 -20.60 -21.29 -11.44
C LEU A 20 -20.65 -21.70 -12.91
N VAL A 21 -21.81 -21.53 -13.53
CA VAL A 21 -22.01 -21.78 -14.96
C VAL A 21 -22.32 -20.47 -15.66
N GLU A 22 -21.45 -20.04 -16.54
CA GLU A 22 -21.55 -18.76 -17.23
C GLU A 22 -21.66 -18.92 -18.75
N LYS A 23 -22.08 -17.85 -19.41
CA LYS A 23 -22.12 -17.82 -20.87
C LYS A 23 -20.68 -17.77 -21.41
N TYR A 24 -20.35 -18.67 -22.31
CA TYR A 24 -19.08 -18.62 -23.02
C TYR A 24 -18.98 -17.36 -23.90
N ILE A 25 -17.90 -16.60 -23.73
CA ILE A 25 -17.56 -15.42 -24.54
C ILE A 25 -16.38 -15.78 -25.43
N ALA A 26 -16.57 -15.66 -26.75
CA ALA A 26 -15.52 -15.95 -27.70
C ALA A 26 -14.59 -14.76 -27.89
N GLY A 27 -13.29 -14.99 -27.82
CA GLY A 27 -12.27 -13.95 -27.98
C GLY A 27 -10.99 -14.30 -27.25
N THR A 28 -10.12 -13.32 -27.15
CA THR A 28 -8.85 -13.37 -26.40
C THR A 28 -9.04 -12.67 -25.05
N GLU A 29 -8.46 -13.20 -24.02
CA GLU A 29 -8.47 -12.59 -22.69
C GLU A 29 -7.50 -11.41 -22.62
N HIS A 30 -7.95 -10.37 -21.93
CA HIS A 30 -7.18 -9.18 -21.68
C HIS A 30 -7.25 -8.85 -20.20
N ARG A 31 -6.12 -8.44 -19.60
CA ARG A 31 -6.04 -7.88 -18.27
C ARG A 31 -5.84 -6.37 -18.36
N LEU A 32 -6.81 -5.60 -17.88
CA LEU A 32 -6.77 -4.15 -17.84
C LEU A 32 -6.52 -3.68 -16.41
N LEU A 33 -5.55 -2.81 -16.20
CA LEU A 33 -5.28 -2.19 -14.91
C LEU A 33 -5.93 -0.81 -14.86
N VAL A 34 -6.82 -0.62 -13.90
CA VAL A 34 -7.49 0.65 -13.61
C VAL A 34 -6.98 1.20 -12.29
N VAL A 35 -6.53 2.46 -12.28
CA VAL A 35 -6.07 3.17 -11.08
C VAL A 35 -6.77 4.53 -11.03
N GLY A 36 -7.39 4.88 -9.89
CA GLY A 36 -8.11 6.13 -9.71
C GLY A 36 -9.22 6.36 -10.74
N GLY A 37 -9.85 5.26 -11.21
CA GLY A 37 -10.88 5.31 -12.24
C GLY A 37 -10.38 5.58 -13.65
N LYS A 38 -9.06 5.43 -13.92
CA LYS A 38 -8.44 5.57 -15.24
C LYS A 38 -7.77 4.28 -15.65
N LEU A 39 -7.89 3.90 -16.93
CA LEU A 39 -7.08 2.83 -17.50
C LEU A 39 -5.61 3.27 -17.55
N VAL A 40 -4.72 2.46 -16.97
CA VAL A 40 -3.28 2.74 -16.87
C VAL A 40 -2.48 1.80 -17.77
N ALA A 41 -2.88 0.53 -17.82
CA ALA A 41 -2.20 -0.48 -18.62
C ALA A 41 -3.17 -1.58 -19.07
N ALA A 42 -2.85 -2.24 -20.16
CA ALA A 42 -3.59 -3.40 -20.63
C ALA A 42 -2.63 -4.42 -21.24
N THR A 43 -2.86 -5.69 -20.93
CA THR A 43 -2.13 -6.81 -21.55
C THR A 43 -3.11 -7.82 -22.14
N ARG A 44 -2.64 -8.50 -23.19
CA ARG A 44 -3.33 -9.60 -23.83
C ARG A 44 -2.63 -10.91 -23.52
N GLY A 45 -3.39 -11.97 -23.28
CA GLY A 45 -2.92 -13.35 -23.24
C GLY A 45 -3.04 -14.01 -24.61
N ASP A 46 -2.04 -14.78 -25.00
CA ASP A 46 -2.14 -15.60 -26.20
C ASP A 46 -2.34 -17.08 -25.84
N SER A 47 -2.92 -17.84 -26.77
CA SER A 47 -2.99 -19.29 -26.65
C SER A 47 -1.60 -19.91 -26.74
N VAL A 48 -1.41 -21.02 -26.06
CA VAL A 48 -0.16 -21.78 -26.05
C VAL A 48 -0.38 -23.09 -26.75
N SER A 49 0.37 -23.34 -27.83
CA SER A 49 0.34 -24.57 -28.61
C SER A 49 1.75 -25.17 -28.74
N ILE A 50 1.82 -26.46 -29.01
CA ILE A 50 3.02 -27.19 -29.38
C ILE A 50 2.89 -27.74 -30.80
N ILE A 51 4.03 -27.98 -31.44
CA ILE A 51 4.09 -28.62 -32.76
C ILE A 51 4.74 -29.99 -32.62
N GLY A 52 4.05 -31.02 -33.04
CA GLY A 52 4.57 -32.40 -33.04
C GLY A 52 5.83 -32.55 -33.86
N ASP A 53 6.76 -33.36 -33.39
CA ASP A 53 8.00 -33.75 -34.04
C ASP A 53 7.99 -35.20 -34.54
N GLY A 54 6.96 -35.97 -34.19
CA GLY A 54 6.81 -37.39 -34.53
C GLY A 54 7.50 -38.36 -33.56
N HIS A 55 8.15 -37.84 -32.51
CA HIS A 55 8.97 -38.65 -31.58
C HIS A 55 8.69 -38.35 -30.10
N SER A 56 8.52 -37.09 -29.74
CA SER A 56 8.35 -36.63 -28.37
C SER A 56 6.90 -36.65 -27.93
N THR A 57 6.68 -36.90 -26.67
CA THR A 57 5.38 -36.80 -26.02
C THR A 57 4.96 -35.34 -25.84
N ILE A 58 3.67 -35.10 -25.61
CA ILE A 58 3.16 -33.74 -25.28
C ILE A 58 3.90 -33.14 -24.09
N SER A 59 4.14 -33.92 -23.02
CA SER A 59 4.89 -33.44 -21.84
C SER A 59 6.30 -33.00 -22.20
N GLU A 60 7.02 -33.75 -23.02
CA GLU A 60 8.36 -33.40 -23.48
C GLU A 60 8.36 -32.19 -24.42
N LEU A 61 7.38 -32.09 -25.30
CA LEU A 61 7.26 -30.93 -26.20
C LEU A 61 6.95 -29.64 -25.45
N ILE A 62 6.15 -29.67 -24.36
CA ILE A 62 5.92 -28.52 -23.49
C ILE A 62 7.24 -28.04 -22.90
N GLU A 63 8.07 -28.94 -22.36
CA GLU A 63 9.37 -28.58 -21.82
C GLU A 63 10.34 -28.03 -22.88
N LEU A 64 10.37 -28.68 -24.05
CA LEU A 64 11.29 -28.32 -25.12
C LEU A 64 10.90 -27.05 -25.88
N GLN A 65 9.62 -26.85 -26.18
CA GLN A 65 9.18 -25.76 -27.05
C GLN A 65 8.66 -24.55 -26.28
N ILE A 66 8.15 -24.76 -25.04
CA ILE A 66 7.48 -23.69 -24.28
C ILE A 66 8.31 -23.32 -23.05
N ASN A 67 8.57 -24.27 -22.14
CA ASN A 67 9.20 -23.99 -20.86
C ASN A 67 10.70 -23.71 -20.97
N SER A 68 11.32 -24.02 -22.10
CA SER A 68 12.70 -23.64 -22.43
C SER A 68 12.90 -22.15 -22.74
N ASP A 69 11.82 -21.39 -22.93
CA ASP A 69 11.89 -19.93 -23.13
C ASP A 69 12.42 -19.27 -21.85
N PRO A 70 13.55 -18.52 -21.89
CA PRO A 70 14.14 -17.89 -20.71
C PRO A 70 13.28 -16.82 -20.08
N ARG A 71 12.21 -16.37 -20.74
CA ARG A 71 11.21 -15.44 -20.17
C ARG A 71 10.23 -16.15 -19.24
N ARG A 72 10.24 -17.50 -19.18
CA ARG A 72 9.36 -18.31 -18.34
C ARG A 72 10.05 -18.73 -17.05
N GLY A 73 9.31 -18.75 -15.97
CA GLY A 73 9.81 -19.20 -14.68
C GLY A 73 8.74 -19.19 -13.58
N ASN A 74 9.16 -19.56 -12.37
CA ASN A 74 8.30 -19.63 -11.18
C ASN A 74 8.49 -18.43 -10.23
N THR A 75 9.33 -17.47 -10.60
CA THR A 75 9.65 -16.30 -9.77
C THR A 75 9.15 -15.03 -10.45
N GLU A 76 8.99 -13.96 -9.67
CA GLU A 76 8.55 -12.65 -10.17
C GLU A 76 9.55 -11.96 -11.12
N ASP A 77 10.72 -12.55 -11.33
CA ASP A 77 11.68 -12.07 -12.33
C ASP A 77 11.28 -12.44 -13.77
N HIS A 78 10.37 -13.40 -13.92
CA HIS A 78 9.96 -13.92 -15.21
C HIS A 78 8.58 -13.36 -15.61
N PRO A 79 8.45 -12.71 -16.79
CA PRO A 79 7.18 -12.16 -17.26
C PRO A 79 6.16 -13.25 -17.64
N LEU A 80 6.60 -14.48 -17.87
CA LEU A 80 5.77 -15.62 -18.25
C LEU A 80 5.91 -16.75 -17.24
N ASN A 81 4.81 -17.38 -16.87
CA ASN A 81 4.82 -18.57 -16.02
C ASN A 81 5.19 -19.83 -16.81
N LEU A 82 5.72 -20.84 -16.13
CA LEU A 82 5.86 -22.16 -16.71
C LEU A 82 4.47 -22.76 -17.00
N ILE A 83 4.34 -23.38 -18.16
CA ILE A 83 3.12 -24.11 -18.53
C ILE A 83 3.13 -25.46 -17.84
N ARG A 84 2.03 -25.75 -17.14
CA ARG A 84 1.82 -27.03 -16.45
C ARG A 84 0.62 -27.74 -17.02
N LEU A 85 0.70 -29.07 -17.03
CA LEU A 85 -0.44 -29.94 -17.40
C LEU A 85 -1.43 -30.04 -16.22
N ASP A 86 -2.12 -28.93 -15.94
CA ASP A 86 -3.24 -28.89 -15.00
C ASP A 86 -4.51 -29.56 -15.57
N SER A 87 -5.60 -29.55 -14.81
CA SER A 87 -6.86 -30.15 -15.21
C SER A 87 -7.44 -29.53 -16.48
N ALA A 88 -7.28 -28.20 -16.66
CA ALA A 88 -7.76 -27.48 -17.84
C ALA A 88 -6.94 -27.83 -19.10
N ALA A 89 -5.61 -27.82 -18.99
CA ALA A 89 -4.72 -28.22 -20.07
C ALA A 89 -4.96 -29.68 -20.51
N LYS A 90 -5.12 -30.59 -19.54
CA LYS A 90 -5.44 -32.02 -19.83
C LYS A 90 -6.77 -32.17 -20.54
N MET A 91 -7.79 -31.41 -20.15
CA MET A 91 -9.08 -31.44 -20.80
C MET A 91 -8.99 -30.92 -22.25
N GLU A 92 -8.25 -29.81 -22.49
CA GLU A 92 -8.06 -29.27 -23.84
C GLU A 92 -7.32 -30.25 -24.75
N ILE A 93 -6.29 -30.93 -24.26
CA ILE A 93 -5.55 -31.96 -24.99
C ILE A 93 -6.48 -33.16 -25.30
N THR A 94 -7.28 -33.60 -24.32
CA THR A 94 -8.22 -34.71 -24.50
C THR A 94 -9.31 -34.40 -25.54
N HIS A 95 -9.81 -33.16 -25.60
CA HIS A 95 -10.75 -32.73 -26.63
C HIS A 95 -10.18 -32.85 -28.05
N GLN A 96 -8.87 -32.76 -28.19
CA GLN A 96 -8.13 -32.93 -29.47
C GLN A 96 -7.74 -34.39 -29.74
N GLY A 97 -8.13 -35.34 -28.83
CA GLY A 97 -7.92 -36.78 -28.99
C GLY A 97 -6.56 -37.27 -28.49
N TYR A 98 -5.88 -36.48 -27.65
CA TYR A 98 -4.56 -36.82 -27.13
C TYR A 98 -4.57 -36.88 -25.58
N ASP A 99 -3.47 -37.39 -25.03
CA ASP A 99 -3.13 -37.35 -23.61
C ASP A 99 -1.69 -36.87 -23.41
N SER A 100 -1.25 -36.66 -22.17
CA SER A 100 0.07 -36.15 -21.83
C SER A 100 1.24 -36.99 -22.36
N ASN A 101 1.02 -38.27 -22.62
CA ASN A 101 2.02 -39.24 -23.10
C ASN A 101 1.91 -39.49 -24.60
N SER A 102 0.92 -38.89 -25.26
CA SER A 102 0.73 -39.07 -26.71
C SER A 102 1.89 -38.45 -27.49
N VAL A 103 2.41 -39.20 -28.46
CA VAL A 103 3.39 -38.72 -29.43
C VAL A 103 2.63 -38.07 -30.59
N ILE A 104 2.92 -36.80 -30.84
CA ILE A 104 2.22 -36.00 -31.86
C ILE A 104 2.93 -36.14 -33.22
N PRO A 105 2.17 -36.46 -34.30
CA PRO A 105 2.75 -36.52 -35.61
C PRO A 105 3.46 -35.23 -36.02
N SER A 106 4.55 -35.33 -36.75
CA SER A 106 5.35 -34.15 -37.18
C SER A 106 4.49 -33.14 -37.93
N GLY A 107 4.60 -31.88 -37.50
CA GLY A 107 3.88 -30.74 -38.08
C GLY A 107 2.42 -30.56 -37.60
N VAL A 108 1.92 -31.44 -36.74
CA VAL A 108 0.59 -31.28 -36.17
C VAL A 108 0.66 -30.31 -34.97
N GLU A 109 -0.15 -29.28 -34.99
CA GLU A 109 -0.30 -28.33 -33.90
C GLU A 109 -1.33 -28.86 -32.88
N VAL A 110 -0.97 -28.80 -31.58
CA VAL A 110 -1.86 -29.15 -30.47
C VAL A 110 -1.92 -27.99 -29.50
N LEU A 111 -3.13 -27.47 -29.26
CA LEU A 111 -3.41 -26.42 -28.28
C LEU A 111 -3.29 -26.97 -26.87
N ILE A 112 -2.50 -26.33 -26.02
CA ILE A 112 -2.30 -26.72 -24.62
C ILE A 112 -3.17 -25.87 -23.69
N GLN A 113 -3.15 -24.54 -23.91
CA GLN A 113 -3.96 -23.60 -23.12
C GLN A 113 -4.51 -22.51 -24.01
N ARG A 114 -5.80 -22.18 -23.82
CA ARG A 114 -6.46 -21.08 -24.57
C ARG A 114 -6.03 -19.72 -24.05
N ASN A 115 -5.78 -19.63 -22.77
CA ASN A 115 -5.46 -18.42 -22.04
C ASN A 115 -4.06 -18.55 -21.46
N GLY A 116 -3.08 -18.51 -22.33
CA GLY A 116 -1.68 -18.43 -21.89
C GLY A 116 -1.35 -17.01 -21.44
N ASN A 117 -0.56 -16.89 -20.43
CA ASN A 117 0.03 -15.70 -19.82
C ASN A 117 -0.30 -14.33 -20.45
N HIS A 118 -0.87 -13.43 -19.66
CA HIS A 118 -1.12 -12.04 -20.03
C HIS A 118 0.18 -11.24 -20.07
N ALA A 119 0.90 -11.27 -21.17
CA ALA A 119 2.23 -10.68 -21.23
C ALA A 119 2.52 -9.82 -22.45
N PHE A 120 1.53 -9.59 -23.32
CA PHE A 120 1.63 -8.71 -24.47
C PHE A 120 1.00 -7.37 -24.15
N ASP A 121 1.81 -6.30 -24.09
CA ASP A 121 1.28 -4.96 -23.88
C ASP A 121 0.42 -4.51 -25.07
N VAL A 122 -0.82 -4.15 -24.80
CA VAL A 122 -1.80 -3.63 -25.76
C VAL A 122 -2.46 -2.33 -25.27
N THR A 123 -1.82 -1.64 -24.34
CA THR A 123 -2.38 -0.47 -23.65
C THR A 123 -2.85 0.59 -24.64
N ASP A 124 -2.03 0.90 -25.65
CA ASP A 124 -2.33 1.96 -26.62
C ASP A 124 -3.37 1.54 -27.68
N GLU A 125 -3.69 0.25 -27.73
CA GLU A 125 -4.69 -0.31 -28.65
C GLU A 125 -6.10 -0.30 -28.07
N VAL A 126 -6.25 -0.12 -26.74
CA VAL A 126 -7.55 -0.24 -26.06
C VAL A 126 -8.53 0.83 -26.54
N HIS A 127 -9.67 0.40 -27.06
CA HIS A 127 -10.71 1.33 -27.49
C HIS A 127 -11.22 2.20 -26.31
N PRO A 128 -11.42 3.52 -26.50
CA PRO A 128 -11.82 4.43 -25.42
C PRO A 128 -13.11 4.02 -24.70
N SER A 129 -14.10 3.44 -25.41
CA SER A 129 -15.31 2.93 -24.77
C SER A 129 -15.03 1.73 -23.87
N THR A 130 -14.10 0.86 -24.25
CA THR A 130 -13.68 -0.29 -23.44
C THR A 130 -12.97 0.18 -22.17
N ALA A 131 -12.06 1.16 -22.27
CA ALA A 131 -11.43 1.79 -21.14
C ALA A 131 -12.46 2.44 -20.17
N SER A 132 -13.48 3.10 -20.72
CA SER A 132 -14.55 3.71 -19.92
C SER A 132 -15.41 2.65 -19.19
N ILE A 133 -15.71 1.53 -19.84
CA ILE A 133 -16.46 0.42 -19.23
C ILE A 133 -15.64 -0.24 -18.11
N ALA A 134 -14.33 -0.48 -18.31
CA ALA A 134 -13.44 -1.01 -17.29
C ALA A 134 -13.36 -0.07 -16.06
N SER A 135 -13.19 1.22 -16.30
CA SER A 135 -13.19 2.24 -15.23
C SER A 135 -14.53 2.32 -14.48
N LEU A 136 -15.65 2.15 -15.19
CA LEU A 136 -16.96 2.10 -14.57
C LEU A 136 -17.13 0.86 -13.70
N ALA A 137 -16.66 -0.31 -14.15
CA ALA A 137 -16.72 -1.56 -13.39
C ALA A 137 -15.94 -1.42 -12.07
N ALA A 138 -14.71 -0.90 -12.09
CA ALA A 138 -13.93 -0.66 -10.89
C ALA A 138 -14.67 0.26 -9.89
N ARG A 139 -15.28 1.36 -10.38
CA ARG A 139 -16.06 2.29 -9.54
C ARG A 139 -17.32 1.68 -8.94
N ILE A 140 -18.04 0.84 -9.69
CA ILE A 140 -19.26 0.17 -9.19
C ILE A 140 -18.92 -0.77 -8.03
N ILE A 141 -17.79 -1.50 -8.13
CA ILE A 141 -17.30 -2.37 -7.07
C ILE A 141 -16.70 -1.56 -5.89
N GLY A 142 -16.29 -0.31 -6.12
CA GLY A 142 -15.70 0.55 -5.11
C GLY A 142 -14.19 0.38 -4.96
N LEU A 143 -13.50 -0.03 -6.03
CA LEU A 143 -12.06 -0.21 -6.06
C LEU A 143 -11.38 0.99 -6.72
N ASP A 144 -10.38 1.53 -6.07
CA ASP A 144 -9.48 2.57 -6.58
C ASP A 144 -8.36 1.99 -7.44
N ILE A 145 -7.95 0.76 -7.16
CA ILE A 145 -6.99 -0.03 -7.95
C ILE A 145 -7.65 -1.37 -8.27
N ALA A 146 -7.84 -1.66 -9.53
CA ALA A 146 -8.53 -2.87 -9.98
C ALA A 146 -7.91 -3.49 -11.22
N GLY A 147 -7.80 -4.82 -11.23
CA GLY A 147 -7.54 -5.60 -12.44
C GLY A 147 -8.86 -6.05 -13.04
N ILE A 148 -9.08 -5.72 -14.31
CA ILE A 148 -10.30 -6.07 -15.03
C ILE A 148 -9.95 -7.13 -16.07
N ASP A 149 -10.51 -8.32 -15.91
CA ASP A 149 -10.42 -9.37 -16.89
C ASP A 149 -11.59 -9.27 -17.87
N LEU A 150 -11.28 -9.15 -19.13
CA LEU A 150 -12.25 -9.08 -20.19
C LEU A 150 -11.87 -9.98 -21.37
N VAL A 151 -12.88 -10.44 -22.07
CA VAL A 151 -12.73 -11.20 -23.31
C VAL A 151 -13.24 -10.37 -24.49
N ALA A 152 -12.40 -10.18 -25.49
CA ALA A 152 -12.72 -9.48 -26.72
C ALA A 152 -12.04 -10.14 -27.92
N LYS A 153 -12.67 -10.09 -29.10
CA LYS A 153 -12.04 -10.55 -30.35
C LYS A 153 -10.98 -9.56 -30.82
N ASP A 154 -11.22 -8.27 -30.57
CA ASP A 154 -10.35 -7.16 -30.93
C ASP A 154 -10.49 -6.05 -29.89
N ILE A 155 -9.41 -5.79 -29.13
CA ILE A 155 -9.44 -4.78 -28.07
C ILE A 155 -9.57 -3.34 -28.59
N ALA A 156 -9.22 -3.13 -29.87
CA ALA A 156 -9.32 -1.85 -30.55
C ALA A 156 -10.76 -1.50 -31.01
N ARG A 157 -11.73 -2.38 -30.77
CA ARG A 157 -13.14 -2.17 -31.11
C ARG A 157 -14.03 -2.15 -29.86
N PRO A 158 -15.18 -1.44 -29.92
CA PRO A 158 -16.15 -1.46 -28.80
C PRO A 158 -16.58 -2.88 -28.43
N LEU A 159 -16.64 -3.19 -27.12
CA LEU A 159 -17.01 -4.53 -26.61
C LEU A 159 -18.40 -4.96 -27.07
N ASN A 160 -19.37 -4.05 -27.05
CA ASN A 160 -20.77 -4.32 -27.38
C ASN A 160 -20.97 -4.72 -28.87
N GLU A 161 -20.13 -4.24 -29.77
CA GLU A 161 -20.22 -4.54 -31.20
C GLU A 161 -19.72 -5.94 -31.56
N GLN A 162 -18.92 -6.54 -30.71
CA GLN A 162 -18.28 -7.83 -30.95
C GLN A 162 -18.72 -8.93 -29.99
N GLY A 163 -19.61 -8.60 -29.04
CA GLY A 163 -20.09 -9.52 -28.00
C GLY A 163 -19.03 -9.84 -26.93
N GLY A 164 -18.05 -8.97 -26.76
CA GLY A 164 -17.07 -9.04 -25.69
C GLY A 164 -17.69 -8.70 -24.33
N ALA A 165 -17.06 -9.14 -23.24
CA ALA A 165 -17.55 -8.91 -21.88
C ALA A 165 -16.41 -8.83 -20.87
N ILE A 166 -16.67 -8.13 -19.75
CA ILE A 166 -15.90 -8.24 -18.52
C ILE A 166 -16.30 -9.55 -17.86
N VAL A 167 -15.33 -10.36 -17.46
CA VAL A 167 -15.52 -11.65 -16.78
C VAL A 167 -15.20 -11.57 -15.29
N GLU A 168 -14.24 -10.73 -14.90
CA GLU A 168 -13.84 -10.60 -13.51
C GLU A 168 -13.32 -9.20 -13.18
N VAL A 169 -13.49 -8.79 -11.90
CA VAL A 169 -12.91 -7.57 -11.32
C VAL A 169 -12.12 -7.94 -10.08
N ASN A 170 -10.81 -7.73 -10.11
CA ASN A 170 -9.87 -8.17 -9.10
C ASN A 170 -9.40 -6.99 -8.23
N ALA A 171 -9.49 -7.13 -6.89
CA ALA A 171 -9.08 -6.12 -5.92
C ALA A 171 -7.56 -6.03 -5.69
N GLY A 172 -6.81 -7.08 -6.01
CA GLY A 172 -5.36 -7.14 -5.83
C GLY A 172 -4.65 -7.59 -7.11
N PRO A 173 -4.64 -6.77 -8.17
CA PRO A 173 -4.10 -7.18 -9.46
C PRO A 173 -2.57 -7.34 -9.40
N SER A 174 -2.06 -8.39 -10.07
CA SER A 174 -0.63 -8.50 -10.32
C SER A 174 -0.18 -7.38 -11.27
N LEU A 175 0.92 -6.73 -10.94
CA LEU A 175 1.48 -5.62 -11.71
C LEU A 175 2.60 -6.06 -12.66
N LEU A 176 3.18 -7.24 -12.43
CA LEU A 176 4.39 -7.69 -13.12
C LEU A 176 4.22 -7.70 -14.64
N MET A 177 3.10 -8.22 -15.14
CA MET A 177 2.82 -8.29 -16.59
C MET A 177 2.76 -6.93 -17.27
N HIS A 178 2.50 -5.86 -16.53
CA HIS A 178 2.48 -4.49 -17.04
C HIS A 178 3.84 -3.80 -16.91
N ILE A 179 4.57 -4.09 -15.82
CA ILE A 179 5.91 -3.52 -15.56
C ILE A 179 6.96 -4.19 -16.44
N LYS A 180 6.81 -5.50 -16.67
CA LYS A 180 7.77 -6.32 -17.40
C LYS A 180 7.02 -7.22 -18.40
N PRO A 181 6.40 -6.64 -19.44
CA PRO A 181 5.72 -7.44 -20.46
C PRO A 181 6.72 -8.30 -21.25
N ALA A 182 6.29 -9.46 -21.73
CA ALA A 182 7.12 -10.30 -22.59
C ALA A 182 7.31 -9.69 -23.98
N VAL A 183 6.33 -8.91 -24.44
CA VAL A 183 6.36 -8.15 -25.68
C VAL A 183 5.66 -6.81 -25.46
N GLY A 184 6.21 -5.74 -26.04
CA GLY A 184 5.66 -4.39 -25.96
C GLY A 184 6.40 -3.50 -24.98
N THR A 185 5.75 -2.44 -24.49
CA THR A 185 6.35 -1.37 -23.71
C THR A 185 6.05 -1.55 -22.21
N PRO A 186 7.06 -1.57 -21.33
CA PRO A 186 6.85 -1.49 -19.88
C PRO A 186 6.03 -0.25 -19.51
N ARG A 187 5.03 -0.42 -18.65
CA ARG A 187 4.15 0.68 -18.20
C ARG A 187 4.50 1.10 -16.78
N PRO A 188 4.59 2.41 -16.49
CA PRO A 188 4.96 2.92 -15.17
C PRO A 188 3.76 2.87 -14.19
N VAL A 189 3.19 1.68 -14.00
CA VAL A 189 1.97 1.49 -13.21
C VAL A 189 2.16 1.84 -11.74
N GLY A 190 3.36 1.64 -11.20
CA GLY A 190 3.72 2.04 -9.83
C GLY A 190 3.63 3.55 -9.65
N GLN A 191 4.08 4.33 -10.62
CA GLN A 191 3.96 5.78 -10.62
C GLN A 191 2.49 6.20 -10.60
N ALA A 192 1.65 5.62 -11.45
CA ALA A 192 0.21 5.92 -11.49
C ALA A 192 -0.49 5.62 -10.16
N ILE A 193 -0.09 4.54 -9.47
CA ILE A 193 -0.60 4.19 -8.13
C ILE A 193 -0.17 5.25 -7.11
N VAL A 194 1.10 5.63 -7.09
CA VAL A 194 1.62 6.65 -6.17
C VAL A 194 0.96 8.01 -6.42
N GLU A 195 0.82 8.42 -7.68
CA GLU A 195 0.15 9.68 -8.04
C GLU A 195 -1.35 9.69 -7.67
N ASN A 196 -2.01 8.53 -7.68
CA ASN A 196 -3.39 8.40 -7.21
C ASN A 196 -3.49 8.48 -5.69
N LEU A 197 -2.55 7.89 -4.96
CA LEU A 197 -2.50 7.89 -3.49
C LEU A 197 -2.08 9.26 -2.94
N PHE A 198 -1.18 9.96 -3.63
CA PHE A 198 -0.60 11.25 -3.22
C PHE A 198 -0.80 12.31 -4.33
N PRO A 199 -2.04 12.73 -4.57
CA PRO A 199 -2.33 13.70 -5.63
C PRO A 199 -1.71 15.07 -5.33
N ASN A 200 -1.36 15.81 -6.38
CA ASN A 200 -0.83 17.19 -6.27
C ASN A 200 0.49 17.31 -5.49
N ASN A 201 1.37 16.29 -5.55
CA ASN A 201 2.60 16.21 -4.78
C ASN A 201 2.37 16.21 -3.26
N ASP A 202 1.24 15.67 -2.82
CA ASP A 202 0.99 15.41 -1.40
C ASP A 202 2.07 14.44 -0.88
N ASN A 203 2.69 14.77 0.23
CA ASN A 203 3.69 13.92 0.87
C ASN A 203 3.08 12.85 1.79
N GLY A 204 1.76 12.76 1.86
CA GLY A 204 1.01 11.83 2.71
C GLY A 204 1.11 12.11 4.21
N ARG A 205 1.63 13.28 4.59
CA ARG A 205 1.80 13.66 6.00
C ARG A 205 0.68 14.57 6.45
N ILE A 206 0.17 14.28 7.64
CA ILE A 206 -0.76 15.16 8.34
C ILE A 206 -0.03 15.87 9.50
N PRO A 207 -0.47 17.06 9.92
CA PRO A 207 0.05 17.70 11.12
C PRO A 207 -0.17 16.82 12.36
N ILE A 208 0.90 16.63 13.13
CA ILE A 208 0.91 15.83 14.36
C ILE A 208 1.32 16.74 15.53
N VAL A 209 0.60 16.61 16.65
CA VAL A 209 1.01 17.15 17.93
C VAL A 209 1.30 15.98 18.87
N GLY A 210 2.55 15.85 19.29
CA GLY A 210 2.98 14.89 20.29
C GLY A 210 3.00 15.54 21.68
N VAL A 211 2.34 14.92 22.66
CA VAL A 211 2.28 15.43 24.04
C VAL A 211 2.88 14.40 24.98
N SER A 212 4.01 14.70 25.55
CA SER A 212 4.77 13.84 26.47
C SER A 212 4.92 14.48 27.84
N GLY A 213 5.30 13.67 28.83
CA GLY A 213 5.60 14.11 30.18
C GLY A 213 4.99 13.21 31.25
N SER A 214 5.31 13.48 32.51
CA SER A 214 4.83 12.68 33.64
C SER A 214 3.39 13.03 34.03
N TYR A 215 3.04 14.31 34.01
CA TYR A 215 1.73 14.83 34.46
C TYR A 215 1.14 15.79 33.43
N GLY A 216 -0.20 15.85 33.39
CA GLY A 216 -0.94 16.84 32.61
C GLY A 216 -1.11 16.53 31.12
N LYS A 217 -0.44 15.50 30.60
CA LYS A 217 -0.51 15.09 29.18
C LYS A 217 -1.93 14.96 28.67
N THR A 218 -2.75 14.17 29.36
CA THR A 218 -4.12 13.86 28.93
C THR A 218 -4.99 15.12 28.80
N ALA A 219 -4.90 16.02 29.77
CA ALA A 219 -5.65 17.29 29.73
C ALA A 219 -5.18 18.17 28.59
N VAL A 220 -3.87 18.29 28.38
CA VAL A 220 -3.28 19.09 27.28
C VAL A 220 -3.64 18.49 25.93
N SER A 221 -3.49 17.19 25.74
CA SER A 221 -3.84 16.50 24.49
C SER A 221 -5.32 16.69 24.14
N TYR A 222 -6.19 16.56 25.12
CA TYR A 222 -7.63 16.74 24.92
C TYR A 222 -7.99 18.18 24.55
N LEU A 223 -7.40 19.18 25.21
CA LEU A 223 -7.62 20.59 24.89
C LEU A 223 -7.13 20.95 23.50
N ILE A 224 -5.95 20.50 23.10
CA ILE A 224 -5.40 20.72 21.76
C ILE A 224 -6.31 20.09 20.72
N ALA A 225 -6.71 18.83 20.91
CA ALA A 225 -7.63 18.15 19.98
C ALA A 225 -8.95 18.92 19.84
N LYS A 226 -9.50 19.44 20.94
CA LYS A 226 -10.71 20.30 20.90
C LYS A 226 -10.52 21.57 20.10
N LEU A 227 -9.38 22.25 20.24
CA LEU A 227 -9.08 23.47 19.47
C LEU A 227 -8.94 23.17 17.99
N LEU A 228 -8.30 22.06 17.60
CA LEU A 228 -8.18 21.63 16.22
C LEU A 228 -9.55 21.29 15.61
N ILE A 229 -10.41 20.58 16.34
CA ILE A 229 -11.79 20.31 15.90
C ILE A 229 -12.59 21.61 15.72
N LEU A 230 -12.46 22.55 16.65
CA LEU A 230 -13.12 23.85 16.55
C LEU A 230 -12.61 24.68 15.35
N SER A 231 -11.36 24.48 14.92
CA SER A 231 -10.83 25.09 13.70
C SER A 231 -11.33 24.42 12.42
N GLY A 232 -12.17 23.40 12.51
CA GLY A 232 -12.78 22.70 11.38
C GLY A 232 -11.96 21.51 10.85
N LYS A 233 -10.89 21.09 11.55
CA LYS A 233 -10.06 19.96 11.14
C LYS A 233 -10.60 18.64 11.65
N ARG A 234 -10.58 17.61 10.78
CA ARG A 234 -10.88 16.23 11.18
C ARG A 234 -9.73 15.68 12.02
N THR A 235 -9.94 15.59 13.32
CA THR A 235 -8.87 15.36 14.29
C THR A 235 -8.95 13.97 14.92
N GLY A 236 -7.83 13.22 14.87
CA GLY A 236 -7.62 12.01 15.63
C GLY A 236 -6.93 12.32 16.97
N LEU A 237 -7.41 11.75 18.07
CA LEU A 237 -6.76 11.82 19.38
C LEU A 237 -6.58 10.41 19.94
N ALA A 238 -5.33 10.02 20.21
CA ALA A 238 -5.00 8.83 20.96
C ALA A 238 -4.44 9.24 22.33
N SER A 239 -5.12 8.83 23.41
CA SER A 239 -4.82 9.24 24.78
C SER A 239 -5.12 8.14 25.79
N SER A 240 -4.66 8.28 27.04
CA SER A 240 -4.96 7.35 28.13
C SER A 240 -6.47 7.25 28.43
N ASN A 241 -7.26 8.27 28.08
CA ASN A 241 -8.72 8.27 28.24
C ASN A 241 -9.47 7.70 27.02
N GLY A 242 -8.78 7.25 26.00
CA GLY A 242 -9.39 6.62 24.84
C GLY A 242 -8.87 7.10 23.49
N LEU A 243 -9.42 6.47 22.44
CA LEU A 243 -9.23 6.85 21.06
C LEU A 243 -10.45 7.62 20.55
N TYR A 244 -10.21 8.78 19.96
CA TYR A 244 -11.28 9.65 19.45
C TYR A 244 -11.05 10.01 17.98
N LEU A 245 -12.15 10.13 17.26
CA LEU A 245 -12.21 10.77 15.94
C LEU A 245 -13.21 11.94 16.07
N ASP A 246 -12.71 13.15 16.01
CA ASP A 246 -13.45 14.37 16.36
C ASP A 246 -14.07 14.27 17.76
N TYR A 247 -15.38 14.39 17.87
CA TYR A 247 -16.12 14.24 19.14
C TYR A 247 -16.50 12.81 19.49
N ARG A 248 -16.29 11.86 18.54
CA ARG A 248 -16.70 10.46 18.73
C ARG A 248 -15.59 9.65 19.39
N GLN A 249 -15.88 9.10 20.56
CA GLN A 249 -15.01 8.12 21.20
C GLN A 249 -15.18 6.75 20.49
N ILE A 250 -14.09 6.21 19.95
CA ILE A 250 -14.05 4.94 19.22
C ILE A 250 -13.67 3.81 20.16
N ASP A 251 -12.73 4.06 21.07
CA ASP A 251 -12.27 3.12 22.08
C ASP A 251 -12.17 3.84 23.44
N LYS A 252 -12.53 3.15 24.53
CA LYS A 252 -12.55 3.69 25.89
C LYS A 252 -11.34 3.25 26.73
N ASN A 253 -10.53 2.35 26.21
CA ASN A 253 -9.35 1.86 26.91
C ASN A 253 -8.21 2.89 26.85
N ASP A 254 -7.12 2.60 27.57
CA ASP A 254 -5.87 3.38 27.41
C ASP A 254 -5.32 3.19 26.00
N ASN A 255 -5.28 4.27 25.26
CA ASN A 255 -4.80 4.34 23.87
C ASN A 255 -3.58 5.26 23.73
N ALA A 256 -2.88 5.60 24.82
CA ALA A 256 -1.61 6.32 24.79
C ALA A 256 -0.45 5.37 24.38
N ASN A 257 -0.58 4.72 23.23
CA ASN A 257 0.33 3.66 22.76
C ASN A 257 0.51 3.72 21.24
N TRP A 258 1.52 2.98 20.75
CA TRP A 258 1.89 2.92 19.34
C TRP A 258 0.74 2.43 18.44
N VAL A 259 0.03 1.38 18.87
CA VAL A 259 -1.05 0.75 18.09
C VAL A 259 -2.18 1.74 17.80
N ALA A 260 -2.63 2.48 18.79
CA ALA A 260 -3.70 3.46 18.64
C ALA A 260 -3.28 4.65 17.78
N ALA A 261 -2.05 5.13 17.95
CA ALA A 261 -1.50 6.20 17.12
C ALA A 261 -1.37 5.76 15.66
N ASN A 262 -0.86 4.57 15.39
CA ASN A 262 -0.77 4.00 14.04
C ASN A 262 -2.15 3.82 13.39
N ARG A 263 -3.15 3.31 14.13
CA ARG A 263 -4.54 3.22 13.65
C ARG A 263 -5.11 4.58 13.25
N THR A 264 -4.76 5.63 13.98
CA THR A 264 -5.18 7.01 13.68
C THR A 264 -4.52 7.49 12.39
N LEU A 265 -3.23 7.27 12.21
CA LEU A 265 -2.48 7.68 11.01
C LEU A 265 -2.90 6.91 9.74
N MET A 266 -3.33 5.66 9.88
CA MET A 266 -3.86 4.88 8.77
C MET A 266 -5.27 5.28 8.32
N ASN A 267 -5.95 6.15 9.07
CA ASN A 267 -7.30 6.56 8.74
C ASN A 267 -7.31 7.75 7.76
N PRO A 268 -7.71 7.56 6.48
CA PRO A 268 -7.60 8.58 5.44
C PRO A 268 -8.49 9.81 5.65
N ILE A 269 -9.42 9.78 6.60
CA ILE A 269 -10.27 10.94 6.91
C ILE A 269 -9.68 11.84 7.99
N VAL A 270 -8.59 11.45 8.65
CA VAL A 270 -7.91 12.25 9.66
C VAL A 270 -7.01 13.27 8.97
N GLU A 271 -7.23 14.53 9.25
CA GLU A 271 -6.46 15.64 8.71
C GLU A 271 -5.42 16.19 9.69
N THR A 272 -5.57 15.91 10.99
CA THR A 272 -4.61 16.24 12.05
C THR A 272 -4.66 15.20 13.16
N ALA A 273 -3.55 14.99 13.86
CA ALA A 273 -3.50 14.02 14.95
C ALA A 273 -2.87 14.61 16.20
N VAL A 274 -3.39 14.19 17.35
CA VAL A 274 -2.82 14.50 18.68
C VAL A 274 -2.54 13.18 19.38
N PHE A 275 -1.29 12.98 19.81
CA PHE A 275 -0.86 11.77 20.48
C PHE A 275 -0.34 12.07 21.86
N GLU A 276 -0.98 11.48 22.86
CA GLU A 276 -0.44 11.40 24.22
C GLU A 276 0.59 10.27 24.27
N ASN A 277 1.84 10.59 24.62
CA ASN A 277 2.92 9.64 24.72
C ASN A 277 3.29 9.42 26.20
N GLY A 278 2.99 8.22 26.69
CA GLY A 278 3.45 7.79 28.01
C GLY A 278 4.90 7.31 27.99
N PHE A 279 5.65 7.50 29.07
CA PHE A 279 7.05 7.05 29.13
C PHE A 279 7.18 5.53 29.01
N ASP A 280 6.26 4.76 29.56
CA ASP A 280 6.25 3.30 29.42
C ASP A 280 6.03 2.88 27.97
N ALA A 281 5.11 3.54 27.25
CA ALA A 281 4.90 3.29 25.83
C ALA A 281 6.14 3.67 25.00
N ILE A 282 6.74 4.84 25.29
CA ILE A 282 7.98 5.29 24.65
C ILE A 282 9.10 4.25 24.80
N LEU A 283 9.29 3.72 26.01
CA LEU A 283 10.37 2.76 26.30
C LEU A 283 10.14 1.38 25.67
N ASN A 284 8.90 0.94 25.58
CA ASN A 284 8.55 -0.40 25.12
C ASN A 284 8.27 -0.46 23.61
N GLU A 285 7.68 0.58 23.05
CA GLU A 285 7.13 0.59 21.68
C GLU A 285 7.71 1.70 20.79
N GLY A 286 8.24 2.76 21.40
CA GLY A 286 8.66 3.98 20.69
C GLY A 286 7.47 4.87 20.30
N LEU A 287 7.69 5.77 19.35
CA LEU A 287 6.66 6.64 18.78
C LEU A 287 6.13 6.02 17.47
N ALA A 288 4.85 6.20 17.19
CA ALA A 288 4.23 5.74 15.93
C ALA A 288 4.48 6.69 14.74
N TYR A 289 5.24 7.74 14.95
CA TYR A 289 5.60 8.75 13.94
C TYR A 289 7.09 9.08 14.06
N ASP A 290 7.68 9.48 12.96
CA ASP A 290 9.10 9.84 12.85
C ASP A 290 9.39 11.29 13.28
N SER A 291 8.39 12.17 13.12
CA SER A 291 8.45 13.58 13.49
C SER A 291 7.06 14.15 13.73
N CYS A 292 6.98 15.25 14.47
CA CYS A 292 5.74 16.00 14.65
C CYS A 292 5.97 17.50 14.42
N GLN A 293 4.91 18.22 14.06
CA GLN A 293 4.95 19.67 13.87
C GLN A 293 5.02 20.42 15.19
N VAL A 294 4.39 19.85 16.23
CA VAL A 294 4.43 20.43 17.58
C VAL A 294 4.69 19.32 18.61
N GLY A 295 5.79 19.43 19.32
CA GLY A 295 6.12 18.56 20.45
C GLY A 295 5.94 19.31 21.78
N VAL A 296 5.03 18.84 22.63
CA VAL A 296 4.77 19.40 23.96
C VAL A 296 5.36 18.50 25.02
N ILE A 297 6.25 19.03 25.85
CA ILE A 297 6.79 18.32 27.02
C ILE A 297 6.37 19.05 28.28
N THR A 298 5.43 18.44 29.01
CA THR A 298 4.84 19.06 30.21
C THR A 298 5.81 19.05 31.40
N ASN A 299 6.48 17.94 31.63
CA ASN A 299 7.51 17.72 32.63
C ASN A 299 8.14 16.33 32.45
N ILE A 300 9.34 16.12 33.01
CA ILE A 300 10.07 14.85 32.92
C ILE A 300 10.44 14.37 34.33
N ASP A 301 9.54 13.57 34.92
CA ASP A 301 9.78 12.88 36.19
C ASP A 301 9.74 11.37 35.95
N THR A 302 10.91 10.79 35.69
CA THR A 302 11.04 9.36 35.36
C THR A 302 10.72 8.44 36.52
N SER A 303 10.76 8.94 37.79
CA SER A 303 10.48 8.16 38.98
C SER A 303 9.01 7.70 39.09
N CYS A 304 8.12 8.41 38.42
CA CYS A 304 6.68 8.22 38.55
C CYS A 304 6.11 7.03 37.77
N HIS A 305 6.78 6.57 36.72
CA HIS A 305 6.20 5.64 35.74
C HIS A 305 6.89 4.30 35.64
N THR A 306 8.19 4.22 35.73
CA THR A 306 8.93 3.00 35.44
C THR A 306 9.34 2.20 36.65
N GLY A 307 9.28 2.77 37.87
CA GLY A 307 9.85 2.18 39.06
C GLY A 307 11.37 1.97 38.99
N ARG A 308 11.99 2.41 37.87
CA ARG A 308 13.42 2.33 37.54
C ARG A 308 13.96 3.74 37.47
N ASN A 309 14.64 4.14 38.54
CA ASN A 309 15.37 5.40 38.59
C ASN A 309 16.83 5.19 38.14
N ASP A 310 17.04 4.60 36.99
CA ASP A 310 18.37 4.44 36.46
C ASP A 310 18.69 5.51 35.37
N ILE A 311 19.95 5.85 35.29
CA ILE A 311 20.45 6.84 34.34
C ILE A 311 20.18 6.40 32.88
N GLU A 312 20.18 5.11 32.61
CA GLU A 312 19.96 4.56 31.28
C GLU A 312 18.53 4.77 30.80
N THR A 313 17.53 4.46 31.64
CA THR A 313 16.11 4.71 31.37
C THR A 313 15.84 6.19 31.09
N THR A 314 16.43 7.08 31.91
CA THR A 314 16.32 8.52 31.70
C THR A 314 16.91 8.96 30.36
N LYS A 315 18.07 8.45 30.00
CA LYS A 315 18.70 8.74 28.68
C LYS A 315 17.86 8.24 27.50
N GLN A 316 17.26 7.05 27.61
CA GLN A 316 16.39 6.50 26.57
C GLN A 316 15.16 7.40 26.35
N ILE A 317 14.47 7.78 27.45
CA ILE A 317 13.33 8.70 27.36
C ILE A 317 13.76 10.04 26.75
N PHE A 318 14.87 10.63 27.20
CA PHE A 318 15.41 11.86 26.67
C PHE A 318 15.70 11.79 25.18
N THR A 319 16.31 10.69 24.72
CA THR A 319 16.61 10.49 23.30
C THR A 319 15.35 10.46 22.45
N VAL A 320 14.30 9.75 22.89
CA VAL A 320 13.02 9.65 22.15
C VAL A 320 12.29 11.00 22.16
N LEU A 321 12.25 11.69 23.29
CA LEU A 321 11.62 13.01 23.39
C LEU A 321 12.33 14.03 22.50
N ARG A 322 13.65 13.97 22.40
CA ARG A 322 14.42 14.79 21.46
C ARG A 322 14.00 14.51 20.02
N THR A 323 13.95 13.25 19.61
CA THR A 323 13.57 12.89 18.23
C THR A 323 12.11 13.25 17.90
N GLN A 324 11.23 13.35 18.91
CA GLN A 324 9.87 13.81 18.73
C GLN A 324 9.79 15.25 18.19
N ILE A 325 10.67 16.14 18.63
CA ILE A 325 10.63 17.58 18.32
C ILE A 325 11.69 18.00 17.31
N ASP A 326 12.64 17.13 17.03
CA ASP A 326 13.75 17.41 16.13
C ASP A 326 13.64 16.55 14.87
N VAL A 327 13.48 17.18 13.72
CA VAL A 327 13.72 16.52 12.44
C VAL A 327 15.23 16.51 12.28
N VAL A 328 15.87 15.38 12.52
CA VAL A 328 17.26 15.16 12.11
C VAL A 328 17.27 15.26 10.59
N THR A 329 17.48 16.47 10.07
CA THR A 329 17.90 16.62 8.69
C THR A 329 19.24 15.91 8.59
N PRO A 330 19.40 14.87 7.77
CA PRO A 330 20.71 14.35 7.44
C PRO A 330 21.56 15.54 7.03
N THR A 331 22.76 15.66 7.58
CA THR A 331 23.68 16.75 7.20
C THR A 331 23.73 16.78 5.67
N ALA A 332 23.65 17.97 5.09
CA ALA A 332 23.62 18.19 3.63
C ALA A 332 24.76 17.50 2.84
N ALA A 333 25.76 16.95 3.53
CA ALA A 333 26.85 16.15 2.99
C ALA A 333 26.52 14.67 2.75
N ALA A 334 25.36 14.17 3.22
CA ALA A 334 24.96 12.76 3.14
C ALA A 334 23.77 12.51 2.19
N LEU A 335 23.24 13.55 1.55
CA LEU A 335 22.10 13.45 0.62
C LEU A 335 22.59 13.65 -0.82
N ASP A 336 22.29 12.71 -1.68
CA ASP A 336 22.36 12.89 -3.13
C ASP A 336 21.39 14.00 -3.58
N ASP A 337 21.66 14.65 -4.72
CA ASP A 337 20.92 15.85 -5.17
C ASP A 337 19.39 15.67 -5.30
N ILE A 338 18.91 14.44 -5.36
CA ILE A 338 17.47 14.10 -5.44
C ILE A 338 16.77 14.23 -4.07
N GLU A 339 17.49 14.10 -2.95
CA GLU A 339 16.91 14.11 -1.60
C GLU A 339 16.87 15.52 -0.98
N LYS A 340 17.54 16.51 -1.58
CA LYS A 340 17.58 17.89 -1.07
C LYS A 340 16.23 18.61 -1.12
N ASP A 341 15.33 18.17 -1.98
CA ASP A 341 13.98 18.76 -2.12
C ASP A 341 12.96 18.22 -1.09
N ILE A 342 13.34 17.23 -0.27
CA ILE A 342 12.49 16.61 0.76
C ILE A 342 12.91 17.08 2.15
N LEU A 343 13.15 18.38 2.33
CA LEU A 343 13.32 18.97 3.65
C LEU A 343 11.97 19.00 4.36
N LEU A 344 11.78 18.13 5.35
CA LEU A 344 10.64 18.23 6.25
C LEU A 344 10.79 19.52 7.08
N PRO A 345 9.71 20.30 7.26
CA PRO A 345 9.76 21.49 8.09
C PRO A 345 10.17 21.12 9.52
N THR A 346 11.02 21.93 10.13
CA THR A 346 11.39 21.80 11.55
C THR A 346 10.14 21.97 12.42
N GLY A 347 10.01 21.15 13.47
CA GLY A 347 8.91 21.23 14.41
C GLY A 347 9.06 22.38 15.42
N THR A 348 8.00 22.67 16.16
CA THR A 348 8.00 23.61 17.31
C THR A 348 7.99 22.81 18.61
N ALA A 349 8.94 23.07 19.48
CA ALA A 349 8.98 22.50 20.84
C ALA A 349 8.31 23.43 21.84
N ILE A 350 7.34 22.91 22.61
CA ILE A 350 6.68 23.64 23.73
C ILE A 350 7.11 22.99 25.03
N LEU A 351 7.95 23.69 25.79
CA LEU A 351 8.71 23.14 26.89
C LEU A 351 8.45 23.87 28.22
N ASN A 352 8.44 23.10 29.32
CA ASN A 352 8.30 23.66 30.67
C ASN A 352 9.64 24.24 31.15
N ALA A 353 9.70 25.56 31.31
CA ALA A 353 10.89 26.27 31.76
C ALA A 353 11.30 26.00 33.23
N LYS A 354 10.50 25.28 34.01
CA LYS A 354 10.83 24.84 35.37
C LYS A 354 11.54 23.49 35.41
N ASP A 355 11.52 22.76 34.31
CA ASP A 355 12.07 21.42 34.22
C ASP A 355 13.46 21.51 33.57
N GLU A 356 14.49 21.13 34.30
CA GLU A 356 15.87 21.21 33.83
C GLU A 356 16.08 20.31 32.59
N MET A 357 15.51 19.11 32.59
CA MET A 357 15.63 18.20 31.44
C MET A 357 14.90 18.74 30.20
N ALA A 358 13.75 19.39 30.38
CA ALA A 358 13.07 20.03 29.27
C ALA A 358 13.87 21.21 28.70
N THR A 359 14.58 21.96 29.56
CA THR A 359 15.47 23.05 29.11
C THR A 359 16.73 22.53 28.37
N GLU A 360 17.29 21.38 28.78
CA GLU A 360 18.37 20.72 28.03
C GLU A 360 17.92 20.26 26.65
N ILE A 361 16.70 19.77 26.50
CA ILE A 361 16.13 19.40 25.19
C ILE A 361 16.07 20.60 24.26
N ALA A 362 15.76 21.79 24.78
CA ALA A 362 15.68 23.00 23.98
C ALA A 362 17.00 23.33 23.25
N GLU A 363 18.15 23.07 23.89
CA GLU A 363 19.48 23.30 23.28
C GLU A 363 19.75 22.38 22.09
N LEU A 364 19.02 21.26 21.98
CA LEU A 364 19.16 20.26 20.94
C LEU A 364 18.10 20.40 19.83
N CYS A 365 17.13 21.29 20.00
CA CYS A 365 16.06 21.53 19.04
C CYS A 365 16.55 22.48 17.93
N HIS A 366 16.42 22.07 16.67
CA HIS A 366 16.74 22.90 15.51
C HIS A 366 15.56 23.75 15.03
N GLY A 367 14.35 23.50 15.57
CA GLY A 367 13.14 24.24 15.27
C GLY A 367 12.89 25.38 16.24
N GLU A 368 11.65 25.88 16.22
CA GLU A 368 11.21 26.92 17.15
C GLU A 368 11.02 26.34 18.57
N VAL A 369 11.43 27.08 19.58
CA VAL A 369 11.23 26.72 20.99
C VAL A 369 10.33 27.74 21.65
N ILE A 370 9.25 27.26 22.30
CA ILE A 370 8.35 28.08 23.10
C ILE A 370 8.39 27.54 24.55
N PHE A 371 8.80 28.41 25.47
CA PHE A 371 8.77 28.07 26.90
C PHE A 371 7.50 28.53 27.58
N PHE A 372 6.99 27.68 28.47
CA PHE A 372 5.90 28.04 29.40
C PHE A 372 6.34 27.81 30.84
N SER A 373 5.79 28.60 31.78
CA SER A 373 6.03 28.43 33.21
C SER A 373 4.81 28.91 34.02
N SER A 374 4.57 28.27 35.16
CA SER A 374 3.65 28.80 36.18
C SER A 374 4.26 29.90 37.02
N GLU A 375 5.57 30.16 36.91
CA GLU A 375 6.27 31.21 37.66
C GLU A 375 6.34 32.51 36.83
N ALA A 376 5.87 33.60 37.46
CA ALA A 376 5.85 34.91 36.82
C ALA A 376 7.27 35.47 36.46
N LYS A 377 8.29 34.97 37.12
CA LYS A 377 9.71 35.38 36.94
C LYS A 377 10.58 34.13 36.71
N SER A 378 10.52 33.51 35.58
CA SER A 378 11.42 32.43 35.20
C SER A 378 12.71 32.98 34.60
N PRO A 379 13.90 32.66 35.13
CA PRO A 379 15.17 33.08 34.56
C PRO A 379 15.35 32.55 33.11
N VAL A 380 14.90 31.33 32.84
CA VAL A 380 14.96 30.66 31.52
C VAL A 380 14.16 31.47 30.50
N ILE A 381 12.93 31.85 30.82
CA ILE A 381 12.07 32.67 29.92
C ILE A 381 12.70 34.05 29.71
N ALA A 382 13.21 34.68 30.77
CA ALA A 382 13.85 35.99 30.67
C ALA A 382 15.07 35.97 29.74
N GLN A 383 15.92 34.92 29.84
CA GLN A 383 17.07 34.73 28.98
C GLN A 383 16.64 34.42 27.53
N HIS A 384 15.64 33.60 27.32
CA HIS A 384 15.08 33.27 26.02
C HIS A 384 14.59 34.53 25.30
N CYS A 385 13.78 35.35 25.96
CA CYS A 385 13.31 36.63 25.42
C CYS A 385 14.43 37.63 25.09
N THR A 386 15.57 37.63 25.87
CA THR A 386 16.71 38.50 25.59
C THR A 386 17.54 38.04 24.39
N ASN A 387 17.51 36.74 24.07
CA ASN A 387 18.21 36.21 22.91
C ASN A 387 17.46 36.42 21.60
N GLY A 388 16.24 36.98 21.63
CA GLY A 388 15.51 37.41 20.46
C GLY A 388 14.78 36.27 19.73
N THR A 389 14.53 35.21 20.45
CA THR A 389 13.72 34.07 19.97
C THR A 389 12.35 34.04 20.60
#